data_9b5fd2effdd0248701fb710ce02fcafe
#
_entry.id   9b5fd2effdd0248701fb710ce02fcafe
#
_cell.length_a   1.000
_cell.length_b   1.000
_cell.length_c   1.000
_cell.angle_alpha   90.00
_cell.angle_beta   90.00
_cell.angle_gamma   90.00
#
_symmetry.space_group_name_H-M   'P 1'
#
loop_
_entity.id
_entity.type
_entity.pdbx_description
1 polymer ?
#
loop_
_entity_poly.entity_id
_entity_poly.type
_entity_poly.pdbx_seq_one_letter_code
_entity_poly.pdbx_strand_id
1 'polypeptide(L)'
;MSRAVGIDFGTTNSAVAIADDGGAVTLLPLPAPGGGVTSTWRTILYFESGEDPGQVLISAGAAAIERYAESGGQGRLIQSIKSHLASELFSGTHAAGRHYRIEELIATFLRKLRGAVAVDLGRRAVVGRPVRYWGAQTAEDQTRALDRTRPRWRWPASTTSLSNTSRSRRPAATPPAWITRSWW
;
A
#
# COMPACT_ATOMS: atom_id res chain seq x y z
N MET A 1 -8.07 17.38 16.01
CA MET A 1 -6.76 17.48 15.35
C MET A 1 -6.87 16.77 14.02
N SER A 2 -6.66 17.48 12.93
CA SER A 2 -6.65 16.90 11.58
C SER A 2 -5.29 16.25 11.35
N ARG A 3 -5.27 14.99 10.89
CA ARG A 3 -4.04 14.29 10.54
C ARG A 3 -4.05 14.00 9.06
N ALA A 4 -2.96 14.31 8.37
CA ALA A 4 -2.74 13.86 7.01
C ALA A 4 -1.89 12.58 7.04
N VAL A 5 -2.29 11.59 6.26
CA VAL A 5 -1.57 10.32 6.11
C VAL A 5 -0.87 10.32 4.78
N GLY A 6 0.44 10.04 4.79
CA GLY A 6 1.25 9.81 3.60
C GLY A 6 1.69 8.36 3.51
N ILE A 7 1.62 7.78 2.31
CA ILE A 7 2.16 6.45 2.02
C ILE A 7 3.16 6.60 0.89
N ASP A 8 4.41 6.25 1.16
CA ASP A 8 5.38 6.00 0.11
C ASP A 8 5.26 4.54 -0.31
N PHE A 9 4.63 4.31 -1.46
CA PHE A 9 4.53 2.99 -2.07
C PHE A 9 5.73 2.80 -3.01
N GLY A 10 6.80 2.18 -2.50
CA GLY A 10 8.04 1.94 -3.25
C GLY A 10 8.05 0.59 -3.97
N THR A 11 9.01 0.40 -4.89
CA THR A 11 9.22 -0.87 -5.60
C THR A 11 9.71 -1.96 -4.65
N THR A 12 10.63 -1.60 -3.76
CA THR A 12 11.29 -2.54 -2.84
C THR A 12 10.78 -2.39 -1.40
N ASN A 13 10.63 -1.15 -0.94
CA ASN A 13 10.16 -0.83 0.39
C ASN A 13 9.07 0.23 0.32
N SER A 14 8.16 0.19 1.29
CA SER A 14 7.12 1.18 1.50
C SER A 14 7.19 1.74 2.91
N ALA A 15 6.68 2.95 3.10
CA ALA A 15 6.63 3.60 4.40
C ALA A 15 5.30 4.32 4.59
N VAL A 16 4.92 4.53 5.85
CA VAL A 16 3.73 5.30 6.23
C VAL A 16 4.15 6.43 7.15
N ALA A 17 3.64 7.61 6.90
CA ALA A 17 3.86 8.77 7.75
C ALA A 17 2.54 9.45 8.08
N ILE A 18 2.51 10.14 9.22
CA ILE A 18 1.45 11.07 9.58
C ILE A 18 2.04 12.47 9.71
N ALA A 19 1.29 13.46 9.26
CA ALA A 19 1.57 14.86 9.53
C ALA A 19 0.47 15.42 10.43
N ASP A 20 0.85 16.21 11.43
CA ASP A 20 -0.06 16.91 12.31
C ASP A 20 -0.43 18.30 11.77
N ASP A 21 -1.31 19.01 12.49
CA ASP A 21 -1.74 20.36 12.15
C ASP A 21 -0.59 21.40 12.23
N GLY A 22 0.50 21.09 12.95
CA GLY A 22 1.71 21.91 13.06
C GLY A 22 2.70 21.66 11.92
N GLY A 23 2.45 20.68 11.06
CA GLY A 23 3.33 20.30 9.95
C GLY A 23 4.46 19.34 10.34
N ALA A 24 4.52 18.86 11.59
CA ALA A 24 5.48 17.83 11.96
C ALA A 24 5.12 16.50 11.33
N VAL A 25 6.11 15.82 10.73
CA VAL A 25 5.95 14.54 10.04
C VAL A 25 6.61 13.44 10.86
N THR A 26 5.86 12.39 11.13
CA THR A 26 6.34 11.20 11.87
C THR A 26 6.17 9.95 11.02
N LEU A 27 7.26 9.21 10.81
CA LEU A 27 7.21 7.88 10.23
C LEU A 27 6.62 6.89 11.24
N LEU A 28 5.67 6.08 10.79
CA LEU A 28 5.04 5.09 11.64
C LEU A 28 5.87 3.82 11.73
N PRO A 29 5.99 3.21 12.92
CA PRO A 29 6.65 1.94 13.09
C PRO A 29 5.84 0.82 12.43
N LEU A 30 6.54 -0.08 11.74
CA LEU A 30 6.01 -1.24 11.05
C LEU A 30 6.73 -2.49 11.55
N PRO A 31 6.10 -3.68 11.55
CA PRO A 31 6.74 -4.92 11.98
C PRO A 31 7.99 -5.23 11.15
N ALA A 32 9.08 -5.61 11.85
CA ALA A 32 10.31 -6.09 11.23
C ALA A 32 10.36 -7.62 11.25
N PRO A 33 11.07 -8.28 10.31
CA PRO A 33 11.32 -9.72 10.38
C PRO A 33 12.05 -10.10 11.67
N GLY A 34 11.68 -11.21 12.28
CA GLY A 34 12.26 -11.67 13.55
C GLY A 34 11.81 -10.87 14.78
N GLY A 35 10.81 -10.00 14.64
CA GLY A 35 10.29 -9.15 15.71
C GLY A 35 10.85 -7.72 15.69
N GLY A 36 10.34 -6.87 16.58
CA GLY A 36 10.69 -5.46 16.65
C GLY A 36 9.99 -4.62 15.58
N VAL A 37 10.50 -3.41 15.33
CA VAL A 37 9.88 -2.42 14.43
C VAL A 37 10.91 -1.78 13.51
N THR A 38 10.44 -1.31 12.36
CA THR A 38 11.21 -0.58 11.35
C THR A 38 10.38 0.57 10.79
N SER A 39 11.02 1.57 10.20
CA SER A 39 10.33 2.67 9.50
C SER A 39 9.96 2.35 8.05
N THR A 40 10.45 1.23 7.51
CA THR A 40 10.18 0.81 6.13
C THR A 40 9.72 -0.65 6.11
N TRP A 41 8.86 -0.99 5.18
CA TRP A 41 8.28 -2.32 5.05
C TRP A 41 8.50 -2.86 3.64
N ARG A 42 8.95 -4.11 3.54
CA ARG A 42 9.19 -4.72 2.22
C ARG A 42 7.90 -4.74 1.40
N THR A 43 7.97 -4.25 0.16
CA THR A 43 6.85 -4.24 -0.78
C THR A 43 6.71 -5.60 -1.44
N ILE A 44 6.30 -6.59 -0.64
CA ILE A 44 6.13 -7.97 -1.06
C ILE A 44 4.80 -8.54 -0.56
N LEU A 45 4.27 -9.50 -1.31
CA LEU A 45 3.12 -10.34 -0.95
C LEU A 45 3.53 -11.80 -1.05
N TYR A 46 3.03 -12.61 -0.15
CA TYR A 46 3.16 -14.06 -0.23
C TYR A 46 1.78 -14.71 -0.17
N PHE A 47 1.53 -15.61 -1.10
CA PHE A 47 0.27 -16.33 -1.27
C PHE A 47 0.53 -17.82 -1.06
N GLU A 48 -0.27 -18.43 -0.21
CA GLU A 48 -0.27 -19.87 0.03
C GLU A 48 -1.70 -20.40 0.08
N SER A 49 -1.87 -21.69 -0.19
CA SER A 49 -3.14 -22.37 0.05
C SER A 49 -3.33 -22.56 1.55
N GLY A 50 -4.54 -22.31 2.04
CA GLY A 50 -4.91 -22.62 3.40
C GLY A 50 -5.26 -24.11 3.57
N GLU A 51 -5.71 -24.47 4.77
CA GLU A 51 -6.10 -25.84 5.11
C GLU A 51 -7.41 -26.25 4.43
N ASP A 52 -8.33 -25.30 4.27
CA ASP A 52 -9.61 -25.56 3.62
C ASP A 52 -9.49 -25.48 2.08
N PRO A 53 -10.25 -26.29 1.34
CA PRO A 53 -10.28 -26.25 -0.12
C PRO A 53 -10.67 -24.84 -0.63
N GLY A 54 -9.81 -24.26 -1.45
CA GLY A 54 -10.03 -22.92 -2.03
C GLY A 54 -9.68 -21.76 -1.09
N GLN A 55 -9.26 -22.01 0.14
CA GLN A 55 -8.76 -20.97 1.04
C GLN A 55 -7.40 -20.46 0.55
N VAL A 56 -7.25 -19.14 0.50
CA VAL A 56 -5.97 -18.49 0.17
C VAL A 56 -5.54 -17.62 1.35
N LEU A 57 -4.37 -17.91 1.88
CA LEU A 57 -3.72 -17.11 2.89
C LEU A 57 -2.77 -16.12 2.22
N ILE A 58 -2.84 -14.86 2.63
CA ILE A 58 -2.02 -13.79 2.06
C ILE A 58 -1.29 -13.08 3.17
N SER A 59 0.04 -13.08 3.10
CA SER A 59 0.93 -12.34 3.99
C SER A 59 1.62 -11.21 3.24
N ALA A 60 2.11 -10.20 3.95
CA ALA A 60 2.82 -9.06 3.35
C ALA A 60 3.96 -8.58 4.26
N GLY A 61 4.96 -7.90 3.67
CA GLY A 61 6.08 -7.33 4.40
C GLY A 61 6.88 -8.36 5.17
N ALA A 62 7.13 -8.13 6.45
CA ALA A 62 7.89 -9.04 7.32
C ALA A 62 7.27 -10.44 7.36
N ALA A 63 5.97 -10.53 7.64
CA ALA A 63 5.26 -11.81 7.70
C ALA A 63 5.31 -12.60 6.39
N ALA A 64 5.39 -11.93 5.23
CA ALA A 64 5.54 -12.62 3.95
C ALA A 64 6.92 -13.30 3.81
N ILE A 65 7.97 -12.68 4.37
CA ILE A 65 9.33 -13.24 4.36
C ILE A 65 9.37 -14.46 5.28
N GLU A 66 8.82 -14.33 6.49
CA GLU A 66 8.80 -15.39 7.50
C GLU A 66 8.02 -16.60 6.99
N ARG A 67 6.80 -16.39 6.51
CA ARG A 67 5.96 -17.47 5.96
C ARG A 67 6.59 -18.16 4.75
N TYR A 68 7.22 -17.39 3.85
CA TYR A 68 7.94 -17.96 2.70
C TYR A 68 9.09 -18.85 3.14
N ALA A 69 9.86 -18.44 4.15
CA ALA A 69 10.95 -19.24 4.71
C ALA A 69 10.44 -20.49 5.43
N GLU A 70 9.40 -20.37 6.27
CA GLU A 70 8.77 -21.48 7.00
C GLU A 70 8.18 -22.54 6.06
N SER A 71 7.60 -22.11 4.94
CA SER A 71 7.01 -23.01 3.95
C SER A 71 8.04 -23.73 3.05
N GLY A 72 9.35 -23.48 3.28
CA GLY A 72 10.39 -24.00 2.39
C GLY A 72 10.31 -23.46 0.97
N GLY A 73 9.73 -22.26 0.77
CA GLY A 73 9.57 -21.63 -0.53
C GLY A 73 8.36 -22.11 -1.33
N GLN A 74 7.48 -22.90 -0.73
CA GLN A 74 6.20 -23.27 -1.36
C GLN A 74 5.28 -22.05 -1.45
N GLY A 75 4.31 -22.09 -2.38
CA GLY A 75 3.44 -20.94 -2.61
C GLY A 75 4.02 -19.90 -3.57
N ARG A 76 3.49 -18.68 -3.57
CA ARG A 76 3.86 -17.65 -4.53
C ARG A 76 4.31 -16.37 -3.82
N LEU A 77 5.60 -16.07 -3.87
CA LEU A 77 6.14 -14.77 -3.46
C LEU A 77 6.07 -13.79 -4.64
N ILE A 78 5.47 -12.62 -4.41
CA ILE A 78 5.33 -11.56 -5.39
C ILE A 78 6.04 -10.31 -4.87
N GLN A 79 6.98 -9.83 -5.64
CA GLN A 79 7.78 -8.64 -5.32
C GLN A 79 7.84 -7.70 -6.53
N SER A 80 8.32 -6.48 -6.30
CA SER A 80 8.54 -5.50 -7.38
C SER A 80 7.28 -5.17 -8.22
N ILE A 81 6.08 -5.25 -7.61
CA ILE A 81 4.79 -5.02 -8.29
C ILE A 81 4.80 -3.67 -9.03
N LYS A 82 5.41 -2.64 -8.44
CA LYS A 82 5.49 -1.29 -9.01
C LYS A 82 6.26 -1.22 -10.33
N SER A 83 7.23 -2.12 -10.54
CA SER A 83 8.03 -2.16 -11.76
C SER A 83 7.22 -2.55 -13.01
N HIS A 84 6.08 -3.21 -12.83
CA HIS A 84 5.25 -3.71 -13.92
C HIS A 84 4.06 -2.80 -14.24
N LEU A 85 3.92 -1.66 -13.55
CA LEU A 85 2.75 -0.79 -13.68
C LEU A 85 2.58 -0.20 -15.09
N ALA A 86 3.68 0.17 -15.74
CA ALA A 86 3.68 0.73 -17.09
C ALA A 86 3.58 -0.36 -18.17
N SER A 87 3.90 -1.62 -17.86
CA SER A 87 3.93 -2.69 -18.84
C SER A 87 2.54 -3.00 -19.41
N GLU A 88 2.42 -3.03 -20.71
CA GLU A 88 1.22 -3.49 -21.40
C GLU A 88 1.06 -5.01 -21.31
N LEU A 89 2.18 -5.73 -21.35
CA LEU A 89 2.21 -7.19 -21.37
C LEU A 89 1.92 -7.83 -20.03
N PHE A 90 2.09 -7.09 -18.92
CA PHE A 90 1.85 -7.60 -17.59
C PHE A 90 0.58 -7.01 -16.99
N SER A 91 -0.49 -7.78 -16.95
CA SER A 91 -1.77 -7.38 -16.36
C SER A 91 -2.04 -8.01 -14.99
N GLY A 92 -1.32 -9.09 -14.65
CA GLY A 92 -1.52 -9.83 -13.40
C GLY A 92 -0.72 -11.11 -13.35
N THR A 93 -0.95 -11.92 -12.34
CA THR A 93 -0.28 -13.22 -12.14
C THR A 93 -1.19 -14.23 -11.45
N HIS A 94 -0.86 -15.51 -11.56
CA HIS A 94 -1.53 -16.57 -10.83
C HIS A 94 -0.85 -16.81 -9.48
N ALA A 95 -1.65 -16.99 -8.44
CA ALA A 95 -1.20 -17.37 -7.11
C ALA A 95 -2.30 -18.19 -6.41
N ALA A 96 -1.93 -19.25 -5.72
CA ALA A 96 -2.84 -20.13 -4.99
C ALA A 96 -4.12 -20.50 -5.81
N GLY A 97 -3.93 -20.91 -7.05
CA GLY A 97 -5.02 -21.35 -7.95
C GLY A 97 -5.90 -20.24 -8.54
N ARG A 98 -5.65 -18.98 -8.24
CA ARG A 98 -6.43 -17.82 -8.72
C ARG A 98 -5.56 -16.82 -9.48
N HIS A 99 -6.14 -16.17 -10.50
CA HIS A 99 -5.53 -15.02 -11.17
C HIS A 99 -5.81 -13.74 -10.40
N TYR A 100 -4.76 -12.96 -10.12
CA TYR A 100 -4.80 -11.64 -9.50
C TYR A 100 -4.34 -10.60 -10.49
N ARG A 101 -5.16 -9.60 -10.73
CA ARG A 101 -4.78 -8.42 -11.51
C ARG A 101 -3.80 -7.56 -10.72
N ILE A 102 -2.98 -6.79 -11.42
CA ILE A 102 -1.97 -5.93 -10.76
C ILE A 102 -2.61 -4.93 -9.78
N GLU A 103 -3.79 -4.41 -10.09
CA GLU A 103 -4.55 -3.51 -9.23
C GLU A 103 -5.03 -4.21 -7.94
N GLU A 104 -5.39 -5.51 -8.03
CA GLU A 104 -5.78 -6.31 -6.86
C GLU A 104 -4.56 -6.58 -5.96
N LEU A 105 -3.39 -6.82 -6.55
CA LEU A 105 -2.13 -6.98 -5.80
C LEU A 105 -1.78 -5.73 -5.02
N ILE A 106 -1.85 -4.55 -5.67
CA ILE A 106 -1.58 -3.26 -5.02
C ILE A 106 -2.60 -3.02 -3.89
N ALA A 107 -3.88 -3.20 -4.17
CA ALA A 107 -4.93 -3.03 -3.18
C ALA A 107 -4.75 -3.96 -1.97
N THR A 108 -4.34 -5.21 -2.22
CA THR A 108 -4.06 -6.18 -1.17
C THR A 108 -2.86 -5.76 -0.33
N PHE A 109 -1.76 -5.32 -0.98
CA PHE A 109 -0.58 -4.83 -0.28
C PHE A 109 -0.91 -3.62 0.61
N LEU A 110 -1.60 -2.62 0.06
CA LEU A 110 -1.95 -1.40 0.81
C LEU A 110 -2.90 -1.70 1.98
N ARG A 111 -3.82 -2.65 1.86
CA ARG A 111 -4.66 -3.11 2.99
C ARG A 111 -3.83 -3.77 4.08
N LYS A 112 -2.87 -4.62 3.71
CA LYS A 112 -1.96 -5.27 4.66
C LYS A 112 -1.05 -4.24 5.34
N LEU A 113 -0.50 -3.30 4.58
CA LEU A 113 0.31 -2.20 5.11
C LEU A 113 -0.48 -1.37 6.14
N ARG A 114 -1.73 -1.05 5.83
CA ARG A 114 -2.61 -0.36 6.78
C ARG A 114 -2.82 -1.15 8.05
N GLY A 115 -3.12 -2.45 7.94
CA GLY A 115 -3.34 -3.31 9.08
C GLY A 115 -2.08 -3.57 9.93
N ALA A 116 -0.90 -3.30 9.37
CA ALA A 116 0.38 -3.46 10.06
C ALA A 116 0.75 -2.26 10.95
N VAL A 117 0.13 -1.09 10.76
CA VAL A 117 0.33 0.07 11.65
C VAL A 117 -0.62 0.00 12.84
N ALA A 118 -0.11 0.37 14.03
CA ALA A 118 -0.86 0.30 15.28
C ALA A 118 -1.86 1.48 15.47
N VAL A 119 -1.87 2.46 14.56
CA VAL A 119 -2.71 3.65 14.65
C VAL A 119 -3.79 3.64 13.57
N ASP A 120 -4.95 4.19 13.87
CA ASP A 120 -5.99 4.40 12.85
C ASP A 120 -5.55 5.48 11.85
N LEU A 121 -5.39 5.09 10.60
CA LEU A 121 -5.01 5.98 9.50
C LEU A 121 -6.21 6.77 8.94
N GLY A 122 -7.40 6.62 9.50
CA GLY A 122 -8.59 7.28 9.01
C GLY A 122 -8.99 6.80 7.62
N ARG A 123 -9.70 7.65 6.87
CA ARG A 123 -10.30 7.30 5.58
C ARG A 123 -9.55 7.88 4.37
N ARG A 124 -8.54 8.70 4.58
CA ARG A 124 -7.81 9.40 3.53
C ARG A 124 -6.31 9.25 3.73
N ALA A 125 -5.61 8.96 2.66
CA ALA A 125 -4.16 8.97 2.61
C ALA A 125 -3.70 9.56 1.27
N VAL A 126 -2.53 10.17 1.25
CA VAL A 126 -1.82 10.58 0.03
C VAL A 126 -0.82 9.48 -0.29
N VAL A 127 -0.90 8.91 -1.48
CA VAL A 127 0.07 7.91 -1.95
C VAL A 127 1.06 8.59 -2.88
N GLY A 128 2.34 8.51 -2.54
CA GLY A 128 3.43 9.02 -3.36
C GLY A 128 3.52 8.30 -4.70
N ARG A 129 3.71 9.05 -5.77
CA ARG A 129 4.00 8.49 -7.10
C ARG A 129 5.37 8.96 -7.61
N PRO A 130 6.06 8.15 -8.41
CA PRO A 130 7.29 8.61 -9.05
C PRO A 130 6.98 9.69 -10.10
N VAL A 131 7.95 10.53 -10.41
CA VAL A 131 7.88 11.49 -11.52
C VAL A 131 7.67 10.74 -12.84
N ARG A 132 8.36 9.60 -12.99
CA ARG A 132 8.24 8.69 -14.14
C ARG A 132 8.19 7.25 -13.63
N TYR A 133 7.25 6.46 -14.15
CA TYR A 133 7.19 5.04 -13.84
C TYR A 133 8.28 4.27 -14.59
N TRP A 134 8.85 3.28 -13.93
CA TRP A 134 9.83 2.39 -14.53
C TRP A 134 9.25 1.69 -15.77
N GLY A 135 10.01 1.64 -16.84
CA GLY A 135 9.61 0.99 -18.09
C GLY A 135 8.63 1.81 -18.94
N ALA A 136 8.11 2.94 -18.46
CA ALA A 136 7.24 3.79 -19.27
C ALA A 136 8.07 4.55 -20.33
N GLN A 137 7.75 4.32 -21.60
CA GLN A 137 8.39 4.98 -22.73
C GLN A 137 7.51 6.07 -23.32
N THR A 138 6.19 5.90 -23.24
CA THR A 138 5.19 6.80 -23.81
C THR A 138 4.32 7.49 -22.73
N ALA A 139 3.54 8.48 -23.13
CA ALA A 139 2.55 9.12 -22.26
C ALA A 139 1.43 8.14 -21.87
N GLU A 140 1.08 7.24 -22.77
CA GLU A 140 0.07 6.19 -22.54
C GLU A 140 0.55 5.22 -21.46
N ASP A 141 1.83 4.83 -21.47
CA ASP A 141 2.42 3.98 -20.41
C ASP A 141 2.36 4.66 -19.05
N GLN A 142 2.64 5.96 -18.98
CA GLN A 142 2.52 6.75 -17.74
C GLN A 142 1.07 6.79 -17.26
N THR A 143 0.13 7.01 -18.17
CA THR A 143 -1.30 7.04 -17.85
C THR A 143 -1.78 5.68 -17.35
N ARG A 144 -1.41 4.60 -18.04
CA ARG A 144 -1.71 3.20 -17.62
C ARG A 144 -1.19 2.91 -16.22
N ALA A 145 0.07 3.26 -15.95
CA ALA A 145 0.68 3.06 -14.65
C ALA A 145 -0.04 3.85 -13.55
N LEU A 146 -0.43 5.08 -13.86
CA LEU A 146 -1.18 5.92 -12.95
C LEU A 146 -2.57 5.34 -12.66
N ASP A 147 -3.30 4.89 -13.67
CA ASP A 147 -4.62 4.30 -13.53
C ASP A 147 -4.60 2.99 -12.74
N ARG A 148 -3.56 2.17 -12.92
CA ARG A 148 -3.35 0.94 -12.14
C ARG A 148 -3.02 1.20 -10.67
N THR A 149 -2.45 2.34 -10.35
CA THR A 149 -2.20 2.73 -8.95
C THR A 149 -3.40 3.41 -8.30
N ARG A 150 -4.42 3.81 -9.08
CA ARG A 150 -5.66 4.37 -8.55
C ARG A 150 -6.46 3.27 -7.85
N PRO A 151 -6.65 3.31 -6.53
CA PRO A 151 -7.44 2.29 -5.86
C PRO A 151 -8.90 2.40 -6.29
N ARG A 152 -9.42 1.37 -6.93
CA ARG A 152 -10.86 1.23 -7.21
C ARG A 152 -11.67 0.74 -5.99
N TRP A 153 -11.00 0.54 -4.87
CA TRP A 153 -11.63 0.07 -3.64
C TRP A 153 -11.74 1.21 -2.64
N ARG A 154 -12.89 1.29 -2.04
CA ARG A 154 -13.08 2.18 -0.88
C ARG A 154 -12.38 1.57 0.32
N TRP A 155 -11.57 2.36 0.98
CA TRP A 155 -11.02 2.05 2.27
C TRP A 155 -12.18 1.81 3.26
N PRO A 156 -12.33 0.61 3.88
CA PRO A 156 -13.42 0.37 4.81
C PRO A 156 -13.39 1.41 5.92
N ALA A 157 -14.55 1.97 6.24
CA ALA A 157 -14.66 2.87 7.38
C ALA A 157 -14.26 2.10 8.64
N SER A 158 -13.32 2.63 9.43
CA SER A 158 -13.17 2.19 10.80
C SER A 158 -14.49 2.47 11.51
N THR A 159 -15.07 1.44 12.13
CA THR A 159 -16.29 1.55 12.91
C THR A 159 -15.92 2.19 14.27
N THR A 160 -15.57 3.46 14.26
CA THR A 160 -15.47 4.25 15.47
C THR A 160 -16.34 5.48 15.27
N SER A 161 -17.50 5.46 15.88
CA SER A 161 -18.41 6.59 15.96
C SER A 161 -17.71 7.73 16.70
N LEU A 162 -17.31 8.78 15.99
CA LEU A 162 -16.98 10.06 16.60
C LEU A 162 -18.10 11.03 16.27
N SER A 163 -18.77 11.46 17.33
CA SER A 163 -19.78 12.50 17.34
C SER A 163 -19.28 13.78 16.66
N ASN A 164 -20.15 14.28 15.80
CA ASN A 164 -20.03 15.52 15.05
C ASN A 164 -19.92 16.72 15.99
N THR A 165 -18.81 17.48 15.91
CA THR A 165 -18.80 18.85 16.39
C THR A 165 -18.11 19.71 15.34
N SER A 166 -18.88 20.60 14.76
CA SER A 166 -18.51 21.61 13.77
C SER A 166 -17.39 22.54 14.27
N ARG A 167 -16.36 22.79 13.46
CA ARG A 167 -15.69 24.10 13.42
C ARG A 167 -14.81 24.32 12.17
N SER A 168 -15.12 25.46 11.54
CA SER A 168 -14.37 26.39 10.69
C SER A 168 -13.08 25.91 9.99
N ARG A 169 -13.13 26.02 8.67
CA ARG A 169 -12.03 25.87 7.71
C ARG A 169 -10.98 26.96 7.88
N ARG A 170 -9.74 26.55 8.12
CA ARG A 170 -8.56 27.34 7.74
C ARG A 170 -8.02 26.75 6.43
N PRO A 171 -7.47 27.57 5.50
CA PRO A 171 -6.90 27.04 4.27
C PRO A 171 -5.67 26.16 4.57
N ALA A 172 -5.65 24.97 3.99
CA ALA A 172 -4.53 24.06 4.07
C ALA A 172 -3.32 24.67 3.35
N ALA A 173 -2.15 24.55 3.96
CA ALA A 173 -0.87 24.89 3.33
C ALA A 173 -0.73 24.09 2.03
N THR A 174 -0.24 24.74 0.97
CA THR A 174 0.01 24.11 -0.33
C THR A 174 1.03 22.98 -0.16
N PRO A 175 0.69 21.74 -0.50
CA PRO A 175 1.61 20.63 -0.37
C PRO A 175 2.80 20.79 -1.33
N PRO A 176 4.01 20.34 -0.97
CA PRO A 176 5.17 20.41 -1.84
C PRO A 176 4.92 19.63 -3.16
N ALA A 177 5.58 20.04 -4.23
CA ALA A 177 5.33 19.60 -5.62
C ALA A 177 5.44 18.07 -5.86
N TRP A 178 6.03 17.31 -4.92
CA TRP A 178 6.13 15.86 -4.97
C TRP A 178 4.91 15.13 -4.38
N ILE A 179 3.99 15.85 -3.71
CA ILE A 179 2.74 15.30 -3.19
C ILE A 179 1.65 15.50 -4.24
N THR A 180 1.31 14.49 -4.98
CA THR A 180 0.21 14.57 -5.94
C THR A 180 -1.05 13.93 -5.40
N ARG A 181 -2.04 14.79 -5.18
CA ARG A 181 -3.49 14.56 -4.98
C ARG A 181 -3.93 13.31 -4.21
N SER A 182 -4.76 13.58 -3.21
CA SER A 182 -5.57 12.57 -2.53
C SER A 182 -6.42 11.81 -3.55
N TRP A 183 -6.35 10.50 -3.50
CA TRP A 183 -7.12 9.57 -4.30
C TRP A 183 -8.32 9.07 -3.48
N TRP A 184 -9.46 9.76 -3.60
CA TRP A 184 -10.74 9.30 -3.00
C TRP A 184 -11.94 9.76 -3.81
#